data_7f1af6667df3f6ecb559fa1f182c6d25
#
_entry.id   7f1af6667df3f6ecb559fa1f182c6d25
#
_cell.length_a   1.000
_cell.length_b   1.000
_cell.length_c   1.000
_cell.angle_alpha   90.00
_cell.angle_beta   90.00
_cell.angle_gamma   90.00
#
_symmetry.space_group_name_H-M   'P 1'
#
loop_
_entity.id
_entity.type
_entity.pdbx_description
1 polymer ?
#
loop_
_entity_poly.entity_id
_entity_poly.type
_entity_poly.pdbx_seq_one_letter_code
_entity_poly.pdbx_strand_id
1 'polypeptide(L)'
;MSQRKSIERRIDYAIVFPVFCLLVLGLVSIYVATSYDFPRHVSSVMLQQILWIVIGTSLAFVLMFFSTEVLWKLTPYLYLLGIGLMVLPLIFFSHQLVAATGAKNWITIGSLTLFQPSEFMKIAYILLMARVTVWFKGRKKRYHFKDDWKSVSYTHLRAHE
;
A
#
# COMPACT_ATOMS: atom_id res chain seq x y z
N MET A 1 -23.58 -5.86 -24.15
CA MET A 1 -22.30 -6.22 -24.78
C MET A 1 -21.22 -5.13 -24.66
N SER A 2 -21.57 -3.85 -24.56
CA SER A 2 -20.63 -2.70 -24.42
C SER A 2 -19.87 -2.65 -23.07
N GLN A 3 -20.51 -2.97 -21.97
CA GLN A 3 -19.92 -2.92 -20.62
C GLN A 3 -18.78 -3.95 -20.44
N ARG A 4 -18.90 -5.14 -21.01
CA ARG A 4 -17.88 -6.19 -20.91
C ARG A 4 -16.56 -5.78 -21.56
N LYS A 5 -16.60 -5.15 -22.74
CA LYS A 5 -15.41 -4.63 -23.45
C LYS A 5 -14.71 -3.48 -22.71
N SER A 6 -15.43 -2.71 -21.87
CA SER A 6 -14.82 -1.63 -21.10
C SER A 6 -14.05 -2.12 -19.88
N ILE A 7 -14.47 -3.24 -19.30
CA ILE A 7 -13.77 -3.87 -18.16
C ILE A 7 -12.53 -4.61 -18.67
N GLU A 8 -12.60 -5.34 -19.77
CA GLU A 8 -11.46 -6.03 -20.37
C GLU A 8 -10.30 -5.09 -20.76
N ARG A 9 -10.60 -3.83 -21.12
CA ARG A 9 -9.58 -2.80 -21.38
C ARG A 9 -8.91 -2.24 -20.13
N ARG A 10 -9.46 -2.48 -18.94
CA ARG A 10 -8.93 -1.98 -17.66
C ARG A 10 -8.03 -2.99 -16.97
N ILE A 11 -8.12 -4.27 -17.35
CA ILE A 11 -7.31 -5.34 -16.76
C ILE A 11 -6.09 -5.56 -17.67
N ASP A 12 -4.94 -5.18 -17.17
CA ASP A 12 -3.66 -5.50 -17.81
C ASP A 12 -3.14 -6.83 -17.28
N TYR A 13 -3.27 -7.88 -18.09
CA TYR A 13 -2.81 -9.21 -17.72
C TYR A 13 -1.30 -9.29 -17.49
N ALA A 14 -0.52 -8.39 -18.11
CA ALA A 14 0.92 -8.31 -17.86
C ALA A 14 1.25 -7.88 -16.43
N ILE A 15 0.32 -7.19 -15.75
CA ILE A 15 0.44 -6.83 -14.33
C ILE A 15 -0.19 -7.89 -13.45
N VAL A 16 -1.37 -8.40 -13.82
CA VAL A 16 -2.12 -9.36 -13.00
C VAL A 16 -1.36 -10.67 -12.80
N PHE A 17 -0.72 -11.18 -13.86
CA PHE A 17 0.00 -12.45 -13.80
C PHE A 17 1.20 -12.41 -12.82
N PRO A 18 2.13 -11.42 -12.86
CA PRO A 18 3.18 -11.31 -11.88
C PRO A 18 2.67 -11.12 -10.44
N VAL A 19 1.60 -10.34 -10.25
CA VAL A 19 0.99 -10.16 -8.93
C VAL A 19 0.47 -11.48 -8.39
N PHE A 20 -0.22 -12.27 -9.21
CA PHE A 20 -0.68 -13.61 -8.81
C PHE A 20 0.49 -14.52 -8.44
N CYS A 21 1.56 -14.55 -9.24
CA CYS A 21 2.76 -15.33 -8.92
C CYS A 21 3.39 -14.90 -7.59
N LEU A 22 3.48 -13.60 -7.33
CA LEU A 22 4.00 -13.07 -6.06
C LEU A 22 3.12 -13.43 -4.87
N LEU A 23 1.79 -13.42 -5.02
CA LEU A 23 0.87 -13.86 -3.96
C LEU A 23 1.06 -15.34 -3.63
N VAL A 24 1.19 -16.21 -4.65
CA VAL A 24 1.43 -17.64 -4.43
C VAL A 24 2.77 -17.87 -3.75
N LEU A 25 3.85 -17.23 -4.24
CA LEU A 25 5.17 -17.32 -3.63
C LEU A 25 5.17 -16.82 -2.18
N GLY A 26 4.46 -15.71 -1.91
CA GLY A 26 4.29 -15.18 -0.57
C GLY A 26 3.59 -16.16 0.37
N LEU A 27 2.50 -16.79 -0.07
CA LEU A 27 1.81 -17.82 0.71
C LEU A 27 2.69 -19.02 1.01
N VAL A 28 3.43 -19.51 0.01
CA VAL A 28 4.36 -20.64 0.20
C VAL A 28 5.47 -20.27 1.19
N SER A 29 6.05 -19.07 1.07
CA SER A 29 7.10 -18.59 1.96
C SER A 29 6.62 -18.49 3.42
N ILE A 30 5.42 -17.92 3.62
CA ILE A 30 4.81 -17.80 4.95
C ILE A 30 4.49 -19.19 5.53
N TYR A 31 3.96 -20.09 4.70
CA TYR A 31 3.68 -21.47 5.13
C TYR A 31 4.95 -22.18 5.61
N VAL A 32 6.03 -22.14 4.83
CA VAL A 32 7.31 -22.77 5.18
C VAL A 32 7.87 -22.15 6.47
N ALA A 33 7.96 -20.83 6.55
CA ALA A 33 8.48 -20.15 7.74
C ALA A 33 7.66 -20.47 8.99
N THR A 34 6.33 -20.38 8.89
CA THR A 34 5.45 -20.65 10.05
C THR A 34 5.47 -22.10 10.44
N SER A 35 5.59 -23.04 9.50
CA SER A 35 5.66 -24.48 9.79
C SER A 35 6.93 -24.83 10.57
N TYR A 36 8.02 -24.09 10.32
CA TYR A 36 9.28 -24.31 11.01
C TYR A 36 9.29 -23.67 12.40
N ASP A 37 8.90 -22.38 12.50
CA ASP A 37 9.02 -21.60 13.74
C ASP A 37 7.84 -21.83 14.70
N PHE A 38 6.62 -22.00 14.18
CA PHE A 38 5.38 -22.06 14.97
C PHE A 38 4.40 -23.12 14.46
N PRO A 39 4.72 -24.43 14.51
CA PRO A 39 3.92 -25.48 13.88
C PRO A 39 2.46 -25.56 14.39
N ARG A 40 2.20 -25.12 15.63
CA ARG A 40 0.84 -25.11 16.22
C ARG A 40 -0.05 -23.96 15.70
N HIS A 41 0.52 -22.95 15.08
CA HIS A 41 -0.20 -21.74 14.64
C HIS A 41 -0.29 -21.60 13.11
N VAL A 42 0.19 -22.59 12.35
CA VAL A 42 0.23 -22.56 10.87
C VAL A 42 -1.13 -22.26 10.29
N SER A 43 -2.17 -22.98 10.70
CA SER A 43 -3.53 -22.82 10.16
C SER A 43 -4.10 -21.42 10.44
N SER A 44 -3.86 -20.87 11.63
CA SER A 44 -4.33 -19.53 12.01
C SER A 44 -3.64 -18.44 11.20
N VAL A 45 -2.31 -18.53 11.04
CA VAL A 45 -1.53 -17.56 10.25
C VAL A 45 -1.92 -17.63 8.77
N MET A 46 -2.08 -18.83 8.22
CA MET A 46 -2.50 -19.01 6.83
C MET A 46 -3.90 -18.48 6.57
N LEU A 47 -4.85 -18.74 7.47
CA LEU A 47 -6.20 -18.21 7.35
C LEU A 47 -6.21 -16.68 7.36
N GLN A 48 -5.45 -16.06 8.26
CA GLN A 48 -5.30 -14.62 8.33
C GLN A 48 -4.69 -14.05 7.05
N GLN A 49 -3.68 -14.71 6.48
CA GLN A 49 -3.05 -14.29 5.24
C GLN A 49 -4.01 -14.36 4.04
N ILE A 50 -4.78 -15.46 3.93
CA ILE A 50 -5.80 -15.61 2.89
C ILE A 50 -6.87 -14.51 3.02
N LEU A 51 -7.30 -14.20 4.24
CA LEU A 51 -8.27 -13.14 4.50
C LEU A 51 -7.74 -11.78 4.01
N TRP A 52 -6.49 -11.44 4.29
CA TRP A 52 -5.87 -10.21 3.80
C TRP A 52 -5.73 -10.17 2.28
N ILE A 53 -5.42 -11.29 1.65
CA ILE A 53 -5.39 -11.40 0.18
C ILE A 53 -6.78 -11.14 -0.41
N VAL A 54 -7.82 -11.73 0.16
CA VAL A 54 -9.21 -11.52 -0.30
C VAL A 54 -9.62 -10.06 -0.14
N ILE A 55 -9.35 -9.45 1.02
CA ILE A 55 -9.65 -8.02 1.26
C ILE A 55 -8.87 -7.14 0.28
N GLY A 56 -7.57 -7.37 0.12
CA GLY A 56 -6.72 -6.58 -0.78
C GLY A 56 -7.13 -6.70 -2.25
N THR A 57 -7.44 -7.90 -2.71
CA THR A 57 -7.93 -8.14 -4.08
C THR A 57 -9.29 -7.49 -4.31
N SER A 58 -10.19 -7.59 -3.34
CA SER A 58 -11.52 -6.95 -3.42
C SER A 58 -11.38 -5.43 -3.47
N LEU A 59 -10.52 -4.85 -2.65
CA LEU A 59 -10.24 -3.41 -2.65
C LEU A 59 -9.63 -2.96 -3.98
N ALA A 60 -8.66 -3.71 -4.52
CA ALA A 60 -8.07 -3.43 -5.83
C ALA A 60 -9.14 -3.45 -6.93
N PHE A 61 -10.04 -4.45 -6.90
CA PHE A 61 -11.16 -4.53 -7.84
C PHE A 61 -12.09 -3.33 -7.73
N VAL A 62 -12.47 -2.92 -6.52
CA VAL A 62 -13.30 -1.73 -6.28
C VAL A 62 -12.60 -0.47 -6.81
N LEU A 63 -11.30 -0.31 -6.57
CA LEU A 63 -10.54 0.85 -7.03
C LEU A 63 -10.48 0.98 -8.56
N MET A 64 -10.59 -0.13 -9.31
CA MET A 64 -10.67 -0.10 -10.77
C MET A 64 -11.88 0.66 -11.32
N PHE A 65 -12.96 0.79 -10.55
CA PHE A 65 -14.15 1.55 -10.95
C PHE A 65 -14.02 3.05 -10.71
N PHE A 66 -13.06 3.49 -9.90
CA PHE A 66 -12.83 4.90 -9.67
C PHE A 66 -12.16 5.56 -10.89
N SER A 67 -12.67 6.71 -11.29
CA SER A 67 -12.01 7.52 -12.30
C SER A 67 -10.79 8.24 -11.70
N THR A 68 -9.80 8.52 -12.54
CA THR A 68 -8.59 9.26 -12.14
C THR A 68 -8.92 10.62 -11.52
N GLU A 69 -10.01 11.27 -11.99
CA GLU A 69 -10.47 12.54 -11.45
C GLU A 69 -10.93 12.45 -10.00
N VAL A 70 -11.65 11.37 -9.66
CA VAL A 70 -12.09 11.09 -8.27
C VAL A 70 -10.87 10.86 -7.39
N LEU A 71 -9.93 10.03 -7.83
CA LEU A 71 -8.70 9.77 -7.10
C LEU A 71 -7.90 11.07 -6.86
N TRP A 72 -7.83 11.95 -7.84
CA TRP A 72 -7.14 13.23 -7.69
C TRP A 72 -7.83 14.19 -6.72
N LYS A 73 -9.16 14.23 -6.71
CA LYS A 73 -9.91 15.02 -5.72
C LYS A 73 -9.72 14.45 -4.31
N LEU A 74 -9.65 13.12 -4.19
CA LEU A 74 -9.53 12.43 -2.91
C LEU A 74 -8.10 12.47 -2.34
N THR A 75 -7.08 12.61 -3.17
CA THR A 75 -5.66 12.57 -2.80
C THR A 75 -5.30 13.42 -1.56
N PRO A 76 -5.66 14.72 -1.46
CA PRO A 76 -5.29 15.53 -0.30
C PRO A 76 -5.95 15.03 0.99
N TYR A 77 -7.17 14.49 0.90
CA TYR A 77 -7.87 13.93 2.05
C TYR A 77 -7.25 12.60 2.49
N LEU A 78 -6.86 11.75 1.53
CA LEU A 78 -6.13 10.50 1.81
C LEU A 78 -4.78 10.79 2.47
N TYR A 79 -4.08 11.80 2.02
CA TYR A 79 -2.80 12.20 2.60
C TYR A 79 -2.97 12.72 4.04
N LEU A 80 -3.97 13.57 4.26
CA LEU A 80 -4.28 14.08 5.60
C LEU A 80 -4.70 12.94 6.56
N LEU A 81 -5.54 12.03 6.06
CA LEU A 81 -5.92 10.82 6.78
C LEU A 81 -4.69 9.96 7.11
N GLY A 82 -3.78 9.79 6.16
CA GLY A 82 -2.52 9.05 6.37
C GLY A 82 -1.67 9.64 7.49
N ILE A 83 -1.54 10.97 7.55
CA ILE A 83 -0.86 11.66 8.65
C ILE A 83 -1.55 11.35 9.98
N GLY A 84 -2.88 11.46 10.04
CA GLY A 84 -3.66 11.14 11.24
C GLY A 84 -3.47 9.68 11.69
N LEU A 85 -3.50 8.74 10.74
CA LEU A 85 -3.28 7.32 11.01
C LEU A 85 -1.88 7.03 11.54
N MET A 86 -0.85 7.79 11.15
CA MET A 86 0.52 7.64 11.66
C MET A 86 0.66 8.00 13.14
N VAL A 87 -0.27 8.79 13.68
CA VAL A 87 -0.28 9.14 15.11
C VAL A 87 -0.90 8.03 15.95
N LEU A 88 -1.81 7.23 15.39
CA LEU A 88 -2.53 6.18 16.14
C LEU A 88 -1.63 5.14 16.81
N PRO A 89 -0.55 4.61 16.17
CA PRO A 89 0.33 3.65 16.84
C PRO A 89 1.08 4.22 18.03
N LEU A 90 1.20 5.54 18.15
CA LEU A 90 1.82 6.18 19.32
C LEU A 90 0.92 6.06 20.56
N ILE A 91 -0.41 5.98 20.33
CA ILE A 91 -1.42 5.89 21.39
C ILE A 91 -1.85 4.43 21.58
N PHE A 92 -2.11 3.71 20.49
CA PHE A 92 -2.57 2.32 20.48
C PHE A 92 -1.47 1.37 20.04
N PHE A 93 -0.58 0.99 20.94
CA PHE A 93 0.50 0.05 20.66
C PHE A 93 0.47 -1.13 21.62
N SER A 94 0.94 -2.30 21.18
CA SER A 94 1.14 -3.47 22.03
C SER A 94 2.55 -3.46 22.63
N HIS A 95 2.66 -3.53 23.94
CA HIS A 95 3.94 -3.63 24.64
C HIS A 95 4.72 -4.89 24.23
N GLN A 96 4.03 -5.99 23.94
CA GLN A 96 4.65 -7.25 23.52
C GLN A 96 5.30 -7.13 22.13
N LEU A 97 4.60 -6.48 21.17
CA LEU A 97 5.13 -6.23 19.83
C LEU A 97 6.29 -5.25 19.86
N VAL A 98 6.21 -4.22 20.70
CA VAL A 98 7.32 -3.25 20.85
C VAL A 98 8.54 -3.93 21.47
N ALA A 99 8.37 -4.82 22.43
CA ALA A 99 9.47 -5.60 23.01
C ALA A 99 10.12 -6.54 21.99
N ALA A 100 9.32 -7.10 21.06
CA ALA A 100 9.82 -8.02 20.02
C ALA A 100 10.45 -7.30 18.81
N THR A 101 9.90 -6.15 18.40
CA THR A 101 10.29 -5.46 17.16
C THR A 101 11.08 -4.18 17.37
N GLY A 102 11.12 -3.66 18.60
CA GLY A 102 11.74 -2.37 18.93
C GLY A 102 10.99 -1.13 18.41
N ALA A 103 9.82 -1.30 17.76
CA ALA A 103 9.15 -0.21 17.07
C ALA A 103 7.63 -0.19 17.32
N LYS A 104 7.06 1.03 17.45
CA LYS A 104 5.62 1.27 17.60
C LYS A 104 4.94 1.50 16.25
N ASN A 105 5.05 0.57 15.33
CA ASN A 105 4.63 0.77 13.94
C ASN A 105 3.29 0.12 13.58
N TRP A 106 2.77 -0.74 14.46
CA TRP A 106 1.59 -1.54 14.20
C TRP A 106 0.42 -1.11 15.07
N ILE A 107 -0.76 -0.99 14.47
CA ILE A 107 -2.02 -0.86 15.20
C ILE A 107 -2.47 -2.26 15.61
N THR A 108 -2.60 -2.48 16.92
CA THR A 108 -3.04 -3.74 17.49
C THR A 108 -4.29 -3.53 18.34
N ILE A 109 -5.27 -4.40 18.19
CA ILE A 109 -6.45 -4.45 19.06
C ILE A 109 -6.46 -5.83 19.74
N GLY A 110 -6.11 -5.85 21.01
CA GLY A 110 -5.93 -7.11 21.75
C GLY A 110 -4.76 -7.93 21.19
N SER A 111 -5.03 -9.17 20.79
CA SER A 111 -4.03 -10.06 20.15
C SER A 111 -3.98 -9.93 18.64
N LEU A 112 -4.83 -9.13 18.03
CA LEU A 112 -4.98 -9.03 16.58
C LEU A 112 -4.19 -7.82 16.07
N THR A 113 -3.17 -8.10 15.25
CA THR A 113 -2.41 -7.06 14.53
C THR A 113 -3.17 -6.71 13.27
N LEU A 114 -3.65 -5.47 13.18
CA LEU A 114 -4.49 -5.03 12.07
C LEU A 114 -3.66 -4.66 10.84
N PHE A 115 -3.00 -3.52 10.88
CA PHE A 115 -2.18 -3.06 9.77
C PHE A 115 -1.15 -2.03 10.23
N GLN A 116 -0.20 -1.76 9.38
CA GLN A 116 0.82 -0.74 9.59
C GLN A 116 0.40 0.55 8.87
N PRO A 117 0.15 1.66 9.57
CA PRO A 117 -0.27 2.92 8.95
C PRO A 117 0.68 3.48 7.91
N SER A 118 1.98 3.19 8.04
CA SER A 118 2.98 3.61 7.06
C SER A 118 2.75 3.01 5.66
N GLU A 119 2.15 1.82 5.56
CA GLU A 119 1.81 1.22 4.25
C GLU A 119 0.72 2.05 3.55
N PHE A 120 -0.30 2.48 4.29
CA PHE A 120 -1.31 3.40 3.76
C PHE A 120 -0.70 4.75 3.36
N MET A 121 0.19 5.28 4.21
CA MET A 121 0.83 6.57 3.96
C MET A 121 1.71 6.54 2.71
N LYS A 122 2.40 5.43 2.41
CA LYS A 122 3.15 5.27 1.16
C LYS A 122 2.26 5.45 -0.07
N ILE A 123 1.09 4.81 -0.09
CA ILE A 123 0.14 4.92 -1.20
C ILE A 123 -0.37 6.36 -1.34
N ALA A 124 -0.79 6.98 -0.24
CA ALA A 124 -1.26 8.35 -0.22
C ALA A 124 -0.18 9.35 -0.69
N TYR A 125 1.07 9.11 -0.30
CA TYR A 125 2.21 9.92 -0.72
C TYR A 125 2.50 9.79 -2.22
N ILE A 126 2.47 8.57 -2.77
CA ILE A 126 2.67 8.33 -4.21
C ILE A 126 1.59 9.07 -5.02
N LEU A 127 0.33 8.99 -4.60
CA LEU A 127 -0.78 9.71 -5.25
C LEU A 127 -0.60 11.22 -5.18
N LEU A 128 -0.16 11.74 -4.02
CA LEU A 128 0.11 13.17 -3.86
C LEU A 128 1.24 13.63 -4.77
N MET A 129 2.35 12.89 -4.81
CA MET A 129 3.49 13.21 -5.67
C MET A 129 3.13 13.15 -7.15
N ALA A 130 2.35 12.18 -7.57
CA ALA A 130 1.83 12.11 -8.94
C ALA A 130 1.00 13.36 -9.29
N ARG A 131 0.08 13.77 -8.40
CA ARG A 131 -0.74 14.97 -8.57
C ARG A 131 0.12 16.24 -8.65
N VAL A 132 1.07 16.41 -7.73
CA VAL A 132 1.98 17.56 -7.68
C VAL A 132 2.82 17.62 -8.95
N THR A 133 3.35 16.49 -9.43
CA THR A 133 4.15 16.41 -10.66
C THR A 133 3.33 16.86 -11.88
N VAL A 134 2.10 16.39 -12.01
CA VAL A 134 1.21 16.79 -13.12
C VAL A 134 0.87 18.27 -13.04
N TRP A 135 0.62 18.80 -11.85
CA TRP A 135 0.35 20.22 -11.65
C TRP A 135 1.55 21.10 -12.05
N PHE A 136 2.78 20.70 -11.68
CA PHE A 136 3.99 21.39 -12.11
C PHE A 136 4.21 21.31 -13.62
N LYS A 137 4.00 20.12 -14.23
CA LYS A 137 4.10 19.93 -15.69
C LYS A 137 3.11 20.82 -16.45
N GLY A 138 1.89 20.94 -15.97
CA GLY A 138 0.86 21.79 -16.58
C GLY A 138 1.16 23.29 -16.53
N ARG A 139 1.92 23.77 -15.54
CA ARG A 139 2.31 25.19 -15.41
C ARG A 139 3.50 25.61 -16.27
N LYS A 140 4.40 24.67 -16.58
CA LYS A 140 5.60 24.97 -17.39
C LYS A 140 5.36 24.59 -18.84
N LYS A 141 5.28 25.59 -19.72
CA LYS A 141 5.20 25.41 -21.18
C LYS A 141 6.46 24.75 -21.80
N ARG A 142 7.56 24.65 -21.10
CA ARG A 142 8.80 23.97 -21.49
C ARG A 142 9.34 23.17 -20.32
N TYR A 143 9.30 21.85 -20.48
CA TYR A 143 9.86 20.91 -19.52
C TYR A 143 11.37 20.86 -19.71
N HIS A 144 12.15 21.18 -18.68
CA HIS A 144 13.61 20.98 -18.70
C HIS A 144 13.96 19.79 -17.82
N PHE A 145 14.77 18.88 -18.32
CA PHE A 145 15.24 17.65 -17.63
C PHE A 145 15.83 17.93 -16.23
N LYS A 146 16.37 19.14 -16.02
CA LYS A 146 16.86 19.61 -14.72
C LYS A 146 15.79 19.74 -13.62
N ASP A 147 14.51 19.80 -13.97
CA ASP A 147 13.42 19.90 -13.00
C ASP A 147 12.99 18.51 -12.49
N ASP A 148 13.20 17.44 -13.28
CA ASP A 148 13.01 16.05 -12.83
C ASP A 148 14.09 15.66 -11.81
N TRP A 149 15.32 16.08 -12.01
CA TRP A 149 16.42 15.81 -11.10
C TRP A 149 16.20 16.41 -9.72
N LYS A 150 15.63 17.61 -9.62
CA LYS A 150 15.28 18.22 -8.33
C LYS A 150 14.20 17.45 -7.59
N SER A 151 13.16 16.97 -8.29
CA SER A 151 12.09 16.19 -7.64
C SER A 151 12.58 14.81 -7.16
N VAL A 152 13.48 14.18 -7.90
CA VAL A 152 14.10 12.90 -7.53
C VAL A 152 15.10 13.08 -6.37
N SER A 153 15.84 14.20 -6.33
CA SER A 153 16.79 14.49 -5.26
C SER A 153 16.10 14.62 -3.90
N TYR A 154 14.92 15.22 -3.83
CA TYR A 154 14.15 15.31 -2.58
C TYR A 154 13.64 13.96 -2.08
N THR A 155 13.36 13.02 -2.97
CA THR A 155 12.93 11.67 -2.58
C THR A 155 14.10 10.78 -2.13
N HIS A 156 15.31 10.98 -2.70
CA HIS A 156 16.50 10.20 -2.33
C HIS A 156 17.14 10.65 -1.02
N LEU A 157 17.14 11.95 -0.72
CA LEU A 157 17.72 12.48 0.54
C LEU A 157 16.96 12.00 1.78
N ARG A 158 15.66 11.71 1.66
CA ARG A 158 14.83 11.26 2.78
C ARG A 158 14.84 9.75 3.01
N ALA A 159 15.43 8.98 2.09
CA ALA A 159 15.56 7.52 2.25
C ALA A 159 16.81 7.12 3.05
N HIS A 160 17.68 8.06 3.44
CA HIS A 160 18.93 7.84 4.16
C HIS A 160 18.97 8.41 5.59
N GLU A 161 17.85 8.98 6.07
CA GLU A 161 17.64 9.32 7.49
C GLU A 161 16.68 8.32 8.14
#